data_48f688745632fdcbfbd6d84e93119ac3
#
_entry.id   48f688745632fdcbfbd6d84e93119ac3
#
_cell.length_a   1.000
_cell.length_b   1.000
_cell.length_c   1.000
_cell.angle_alpha   90.00
_cell.angle_beta   90.00
_cell.angle_gamma   90.00
#
_symmetry.space_group_name_H-M   'P 1'
#
loop_
_entity.id
_entity.type
_entity.pdbx_description
1 polymer ?
#
loop_
_entity_poly.entity_id
_entity_poly.type
_entity_poly.pdbx_seq_one_letter_code
_entity_poly.pdbx_strand_id
1 'polypeptide(L)'
;MTVALCYGLPAVWQADAQILILGSLPGVTSLRAAQYYAHPRNQFWPLLQQLAGINASLRYEDRIAALKQQRLALWDLIGAAERRGSLDSAITPASIQLNDFSVLLQQLPALRAVWLNGGTAAKAWQKLNKAGLTLPAAVQVFALPSSSPAHAALSFADKLQYWRQAYQQTLTTNTGE
;
A
#
# COMPACT_ATOMS: atom_id res chain seq x y z
N MET A 1 -22.40 -22.22 -3.28
CA MET A 1 -20.94 -22.36 -3.35
C MET A 1 -20.32 -21.37 -2.39
N THR A 2 -19.67 -21.84 -1.37
CA THR A 2 -18.91 -21.02 -0.44
C THR A 2 -17.74 -20.38 -1.16
N VAL A 3 -17.61 -19.04 -1.10
CA VAL A 3 -16.44 -18.32 -1.61
C VAL A 3 -15.29 -18.59 -0.65
N ALA A 4 -14.15 -19.03 -1.17
CA ALA A 4 -12.98 -19.27 -0.32
C ALA A 4 -12.42 -17.97 0.25
N LEU A 5 -11.96 -18.03 1.50
CA LEU A 5 -11.25 -16.94 2.15
C LEU A 5 -9.88 -16.74 1.48
N CYS A 6 -9.61 -15.52 0.99
CA CYS A 6 -8.32 -15.12 0.46
C CYS A 6 -7.47 -14.52 1.57
N TYR A 7 -6.25 -14.97 1.73
CA TYR A 7 -5.28 -14.42 2.68
C TYR A 7 -4.30 -13.49 1.97
N GLY A 8 -3.97 -12.37 2.60
CA GLY A 8 -3.01 -11.41 2.09
C GLY A 8 -1.55 -11.89 2.19
N LEU A 9 -0.64 -11.03 1.79
CA LEU A 9 0.81 -11.28 1.82
C LEU A 9 1.43 -10.70 3.10
N PRO A 10 2.60 -11.22 3.54
CA PRO A 10 3.31 -10.63 4.66
C PRO A 10 3.80 -9.21 4.35
N ALA A 11 3.95 -8.39 5.38
CA ALA A 11 4.51 -7.06 5.25
C ALA A 11 5.96 -7.07 4.76
N VAL A 12 6.31 -6.11 3.93
CA VAL A 12 7.69 -5.84 3.47
C VAL A 12 8.17 -4.57 4.14
N TRP A 13 9.20 -4.65 4.98
CA TRP A 13 9.66 -3.51 5.77
C TRP A 13 11.10 -3.63 6.24
N GLN A 14 11.66 -2.50 6.65
CA GLN A 14 12.87 -2.39 7.48
C GLN A 14 12.64 -1.29 8.51
N ALA A 15 13.38 -1.31 9.61
CA ALA A 15 13.19 -0.41 10.75
C ALA A 15 13.38 1.08 10.41
N ASP A 16 14.14 1.40 9.38
CA ASP A 16 14.39 2.75 8.90
C ASP A 16 13.36 3.25 7.86
N ALA A 17 12.29 2.47 7.61
CA ALA A 17 11.25 2.87 6.67
C ALA A 17 10.59 4.19 7.11
N GLN A 18 10.45 5.10 6.15
CA GLN A 18 9.85 6.43 6.35
C GLN A 18 8.45 6.53 5.79
N ILE A 19 8.11 5.70 4.83
CA ILE A 19 6.79 5.65 4.19
C ILE A 19 6.28 4.22 4.24
N LEU A 20 5.07 4.03 4.77
CA LEU A 20 4.35 2.76 4.73
C LEU A 20 3.22 2.89 3.70
N ILE A 21 3.32 2.14 2.61
CA ILE A 21 2.31 2.12 1.55
C ILE A 21 1.38 0.94 1.80
N LEU A 22 0.09 1.22 1.91
CA LEU A 22 -0.94 0.24 2.24
C LEU A 22 -1.95 0.09 1.11
N GLY A 23 -2.06 -1.14 0.58
CA GLY A 23 -3.14 -1.54 -0.30
C GLY A 23 -4.36 -2.06 0.47
N SER A 24 -5.35 -2.53 -0.27
CA SER A 24 -6.54 -3.19 0.29
C SER A 24 -6.31 -4.68 0.53
N LEU A 25 -6.28 -5.47 -0.52
CA LEU A 25 -6.03 -6.92 -0.54
C LEU A 25 -5.40 -7.28 -1.90
N PRO A 26 -4.34 -8.10 -1.94
CA PRO A 26 -3.69 -8.46 -3.21
C PRO A 26 -4.66 -9.15 -4.16
N GLY A 27 -4.56 -8.84 -5.46
CA GLY A 27 -5.33 -9.53 -6.51
C GLY A 27 -4.87 -10.97 -6.71
N VAL A 28 -5.64 -11.74 -7.50
CA VAL A 28 -5.36 -13.16 -7.77
C VAL A 28 -3.95 -13.37 -8.33
N THR A 29 -3.51 -12.52 -9.27
CA THR A 29 -2.17 -12.61 -9.86
C THR A 29 -1.08 -12.43 -8.80
N SER A 30 -1.24 -11.46 -7.91
CA SER A 30 -0.30 -11.21 -6.80
C SER A 30 -0.25 -12.35 -5.80
N LEU A 31 -1.42 -12.90 -5.42
CA LEU A 31 -1.49 -14.04 -4.50
C LEU A 31 -0.84 -15.31 -5.09
N ARG A 32 -1.09 -15.59 -6.37
CA ARG A 32 -0.47 -16.73 -7.05
C ARG A 32 1.05 -16.62 -7.16
N ALA A 33 1.54 -15.41 -7.41
CA ALA A 33 2.97 -15.13 -7.53
C ALA A 33 3.64 -14.91 -6.17
N ALA A 34 2.88 -14.76 -5.08
CA ALA A 34 3.36 -14.27 -3.78
C ALA A 34 4.16 -12.95 -3.91
N GLN A 35 3.68 -12.03 -4.74
CA GLN A 35 4.33 -10.76 -5.08
C GLN A 35 3.37 -9.60 -5.04
N TYR A 36 3.75 -8.51 -4.39
CA TYR A 36 2.97 -7.28 -4.39
C TYR A 36 2.88 -6.67 -5.79
N TYR A 37 1.66 -6.31 -6.18
CA TYR A 37 1.38 -5.61 -7.44
C TYR A 37 1.91 -6.33 -8.68
N ALA A 38 1.71 -7.67 -8.73
CA ALA A 38 2.24 -8.52 -9.79
C ALA A 38 1.46 -8.43 -11.11
N HIS A 39 0.21 -7.91 -11.11
CA HIS A 39 -0.55 -7.79 -12.35
C HIS A 39 0.18 -6.85 -13.32
N PRO A 40 0.41 -7.26 -14.59
CA PRO A 40 1.27 -6.51 -15.54
C PRO A 40 0.76 -5.10 -15.87
N ARG A 41 -0.54 -4.85 -15.71
CA ARG A 41 -1.15 -3.52 -15.91
C ARG A 41 -1.26 -2.70 -14.64
N ASN A 42 -0.85 -3.22 -13.47
CA ASN A 42 -0.82 -2.41 -12.25
C ASN A 42 0.28 -1.37 -12.35
N GLN A 43 -0.05 -0.13 -12.06
CA GLN A 43 0.84 1.02 -12.22
C GLN A 43 1.75 1.28 -11.00
N PHE A 44 1.67 0.46 -9.96
CA PHE A 44 2.43 0.66 -8.73
C PHE A 44 3.95 0.75 -8.97
N TRP A 45 4.53 -0.25 -9.61
CA TRP A 45 5.96 -0.25 -9.89
C TRP A 45 6.38 0.84 -10.87
N PRO A 46 5.65 1.13 -11.96
CA PRO A 46 5.89 2.30 -12.78
C PRO A 46 5.82 3.64 -12.02
N LEU A 47 4.88 3.80 -11.09
CA LEU A 47 4.82 4.98 -10.23
C LEU A 47 6.07 5.11 -9.36
N LEU A 48 6.49 4.03 -8.68
CA LEU A 48 7.70 4.04 -7.85
C LEU A 48 8.98 4.25 -8.66
N GLN A 49 9.02 3.82 -9.91
CA GLN A 49 10.13 4.14 -10.81
C GLN A 49 10.27 5.65 -11.02
N GLN A 50 9.16 6.34 -11.23
CA GLN A 50 9.16 7.80 -11.42
C GLN A 50 9.42 8.59 -10.14
N LEU A 51 9.03 8.04 -8.98
CA LEU A 51 9.13 8.73 -7.69
C LEU A 51 10.46 8.49 -7.00
N ALA A 52 10.90 7.25 -6.98
CA ALA A 52 12.01 6.78 -6.14
C ALA A 52 13.12 6.07 -6.94
N GLY A 53 13.04 6.06 -8.27
CA GLY A 53 14.05 5.46 -9.13
C GLY A 53 14.11 3.93 -9.07
N ILE A 54 13.07 3.26 -8.58
CA ILE A 54 13.02 1.80 -8.51
C ILE A 54 12.68 1.25 -9.90
N ASN A 55 13.64 0.66 -10.58
CA ASN A 55 13.43 0.14 -11.93
C ASN A 55 12.37 -0.98 -11.94
N ALA A 56 11.22 -0.70 -12.57
CA ALA A 56 10.08 -1.62 -12.65
C ALA A 56 10.38 -2.91 -13.44
N SER A 57 11.43 -2.94 -14.26
CA SER A 57 11.83 -4.09 -15.07
C SER A 57 12.72 -5.09 -14.33
N LEU A 58 13.16 -4.78 -13.12
CA LEU A 58 13.95 -5.69 -12.29
C LEU A 58 13.11 -6.90 -11.87
N ARG A 59 13.81 -8.00 -11.52
CA ARG A 59 13.16 -9.12 -10.82
C ARG A 59 12.51 -8.63 -9.53
N TYR A 60 11.47 -9.32 -9.09
CA TYR A 60 10.69 -8.91 -7.92
C TYR A 60 11.57 -8.71 -6.67
N GLU A 61 12.47 -9.65 -6.39
CA GLU A 61 13.38 -9.60 -5.24
C GLU A 61 14.28 -8.35 -5.28
N ASP A 62 14.75 -7.98 -6.47
CA ASP A 62 15.60 -6.80 -6.66
C ASP A 62 14.78 -5.51 -6.50
N ARG A 63 13.51 -5.49 -6.94
CA ARG A 63 12.58 -4.38 -6.69
C ARG A 63 12.29 -4.21 -5.19
N ILE A 64 12.10 -5.31 -4.47
CA ILE A 64 11.89 -5.28 -3.02
C ILE A 64 13.14 -4.77 -2.29
N ALA A 65 14.32 -5.19 -2.69
CA ALA A 65 15.58 -4.68 -2.13
C ALA A 65 15.71 -3.17 -2.38
N ALA A 66 15.47 -2.71 -3.61
CA ALA A 66 15.50 -1.29 -3.97
C ALA A 66 14.44 -0.48 -3.19
N LEU A 67 13.23 -1.02 -3.01
CA LEU A 67 12.17 -0.40 -2.22
C LEU A 67 12.61 -0.16 -0.78
N LYS A 68 13.22 -1.14 -0.14
CA LYS A 68 13.76 -1.03 1.21
C LYS A 68 14.90 0.00 1.29
N GLN A 69 15.80 0.03 0.29
CA GLN A 69 16.87 1.04 0.20
C GLN A 69 16.32 2.46 0.10
N GLN A 70 15.14 2.64 -0.52
CA GLN A 70 14.43 3.91 -0.56
C GLN A 70 13.60 4.20 0.70
N ARG A 71 13.76 3.41 1.77
CA ARG A 71 13.07 3.54 3.05
C ARG A 71 11.55 3.47 2.91
N LEU A 72 11.08 2.61 2.01
CA LEU A 72 9.66 2.32 1.81
C LEU A 72 9.31 0.96 2.42
N ALA A 73 8.08 0.85 2.90
CA ALA A 73 7.49 -0.38 3.39
C ALA A 73 6.15 -0.62 2.70
N LEU A 74 5.76 -1.88 2.56
CA LEU A 74 4.50 -2.31 1.95
C LEU A 74 3.73 -3.23 2.87
N TRP A 75 2.43 -3.07 2.90
CA TRP A 75 1.49 -4.06 3.40
C TRP A 75 0.10 -3.80 2.81
N ASP A 76 -0.88 -4.57 3.29
CA ASP A 76 -2.30 -4.38 2.99
C ASP A 76 -3.09 -4.20 4.27
N LEU A 77 -4.20 -3.48 4.19
CA LEU A 77 -5.09 -3.27 5.32
C LEU A 77 -5.92 -4.50 5.64
N ILE A 78 -6.30 -5.27 4.61
CA ILE A 78 -7.09 -6.48 4.74
C ILE A 78 -6.15 -7.68 4.78
N GLY A 79 -6.13 -8.39 5.91
CA GLY A 79 -5.34 -9.61 6.08
C GLY A 79 -6.02 -10.83 5.48
N ALA A 80 -7.35 -10.87 5.50
CA ALA A 80 -8.13 -11.91 4.85
C ALA A 80 -9.55 -11.42 4.52
N ALA A 81 -10.13 -11.91 3.44
CA ALA A 81 -11.52 -11.68 3.07
C ALA A 81 -12.01 -12.69 2.04
N GLU A 82 -13.31 -12.89 1.97
CA GLU A 82 -13.94 -13.60 0.86
C GLU A 82 -14.05 -12.67 -0.35
N ARG A 83 -13.53 -13.11 -1.50
CA ARG A 83 -13.58 -12.34 -2.74
C ARG A 83 -13.59 -13.25 -3.97
N ARG A 84 -14.46 -12.96 -4.93
CA ARG A 84 -14.42 -13.57 -6.26
C ARG A 84 -13.58 -12.70 -7.20
N GLY A 85 -12.51 -13.28 -7.76
CA GLY A 85 -11.60 -12.53 -8.64
C GLY A 85 -10.70 -11.55 -7.89
N SER A 86 -10.38 -10.43 -8.54
CA SER A 86 -9.37 -9.47 -8.07
C SER A 86 -9.91 -8.09 -7.70
N LEU A 87 -11.19 -7.80 -7.99
CA LEU A 87 -11.76 -6.48 -7.76
C LEU A 87 -12.12 -6.28 -6.28
N ASP A 88 -11.78 -5.14 -5.74
CA ASP A 88 -12.16 -4.76 -4.37
C ASP A 88 -13.66 -4.67 -4.16
N SER A 89 -14.41 -4.30 -5.21
CA SER A 89 -15.88 -4.28 -5.19
C SER A 89 -16.51 -5.66 -5.02
N ALA A 90 -15.76 -6.74 -5.26
CA ALA A 90 -16.19 -8.12 -5.07
C ALA A 90 -15.85 -8.69 -3.69
N ILE A 91 -15.21 -7.91 -2.82
CA ILE A 91 -14.95 -8.30 -1.43
C ILE A 91 -16.28 -8.36 -0.67
N THR A 92 -16.54 -9.47 0.02
CA THR A 92 -17.68 -9.62 0.93
C THR A 92 -17.41 -8.82 2.21
N PRO A 93 -18.13 -7.71 2.48
CA PRO A 93 -17.77 -6.80 3.57
C PRO A 93 -17.75 -7.46 4.95
N ALA A 94 -18.68 -8.39 5.21
CA ALA A 94 -18.79 -9.10 6.49
C ALA A 94 -17.63 -10.08 6.74
N SER A 95 -16.87 -10.47 5.70
CA SER A 95 -15.76 -11.40 5.81
C SER A 95 -14.41 -10.72 6.05
N ILE A 96 -14.36 -9.39 6.02
CA ILE A 96 -13.11 -8.63 6.12
C ILE A 96 -12.48 -8.81 7.50
N GLN A 97 -11.25 -9.30 7.49
CA GLN A 97 -10.36 -9.37 8.65
C GLN A 97 -9.21 -8.39 8.41
N LEU A 98 -9.17 -7.31 9.18
CA LEU A 98 -8.09 -6.31 9.05
C LEU A 98 -6.81 -6.83 9.70
N ASN A 99 -5.66 -6.46 9.12
CA ASN A 99 -4.37 -6.72 9.73
C ASN A 99 -4.18 -5.93 11.03
N ASP A 100 -3.45 -6.51 11.97
CA ASP A 100 -3.03 -5.82 13.19
C ASP A 100 -1.76 -5.01 12.91
N PHE A 101 -1.90 -3.70 12.91
CA PHE A 101 -0.80 -2.76 12.67
C PHE A 101 0.00 -2.43 13.94
N SER A 102 -0.47 -2.80 15.12
CA SER A 102 0.14 -2.40 16.39
C SER A 102 1.60 -2.84 16.49
N VAL A 103 1.90 -4.07 16.08
CA VAL A 103 3.26 -4.61 16.10
C VAL A 103 4.13 -3.97 15.03
N LEU A 104 3.64 -3.86 13.79
CA LEU A 104 4.41 -3.28 12.70
C LEU A 104 4.78 -1.82 12.97
N LEU A 105 3.84 -1.01 13.44
CA LEU A 105 4.09 0.41 13.72
C LEU A 105 5.16 0.62 14.80
N GLN A 106 5.23 -0.27 15.80
CA GLN A 106 6.31 -0.23 16.80
C GLN A 106 7.68 -0.52 16.20
N GLN A 107 7.75 -1.26 15.09
CA GLN A 107 8.99 -1.60 14.39
C GLN A 107 9.43 -0.51 13.40
N LEU A 108 8.64 0.57 13.22
CA LEU A 108 8.90 1.63 12.27
C LEU A 108 9.13 2.99 12.96
N PRO A 109 10.18 3.15 13.78
CA PRO A 109 10.39 4.38 14.55
C PRO A 109 10.70 5.59 13.66
N ALA A 110 11.14 5.38 12.41
CA ALA A 110 11.46 6.44 11.45
C ALA A 110 10.26 6.82 10.54
N LEU A 111 9.07 6.25 10.79
CA LEU A 111 7.89 6.46 9.95
C LEU A 111 7.48 7.95 9.96
N ARG A 112 7.27 8.49 8.76
CA ARG A 112 6.83 9.88 8.51
C ARG A 112 5.47 9.96 7.85
N ALA A 113 5.15 8.96 7.03
CA ALA A 113 3.87 8.94 6.32
C ALA A 113 3.33 7.54 6.13
N VAL A 114 2.00 7.46 6.09
CA VAL A 114 1.22 6.32 5.62
C VAL A 114 0.52 6.72 4.33
N TRP A 115 0.72 5.94 3.28
CA TRP A 115 0.08 6.16 1.98
C TRP A 115 -0.97 5.09 1.73
N LEU A 116 -2.20 5.52 1.51
CA LEU A 116 -3.33 4.63 1.27
C LEU A 116 -3.56 4.53 -0.24
N ASN A 117 -3.23 3.38 -0.81
CA ASN A 117 -3.32 3.13 -2.25
C ASN A 117 -4.76 2.77 -2.65
N GLY A 118 -5.57 3.78 -2.88
CA GLY A 118 -6.94 3.65 -3.36
C GLY A 118 -8.03 3.82 -2.30
N GLY A 119 -9.26 3.93 -2.75
CA GLY A 119 -10.42 4.25 -1.91
C GLY A 119 -10.79 3.13 -0.93
N THR A 120 -10.65 1.86 -1.32
CA THR A 120 -10.91 0.72 -0.42
C THR A 120 -9.92 0.70 0.73
N ALA A 121 -8.64 0.95 0.46
CA ALA A 121 -7.62 1.10 1.50
C ALA A 121 -7.93 2.27 2.43
N ALA A 122 -8.34 3.42 1.90
CA ALA A 122 -8.72 4.59 2.70
C ALA A 122 -9.90 4.31 3.63
N LYS A 123 -10.92 3.61 3.16
CA LYS A 123 -12.07 3.20 3.99
C LYS A 123 -11.69 2.22 5.08
N ALA A 124 -10.84 1.23 4.77
CA ALA A 124 -10.36 0.27 5.76
C ALA A 124 -9.51 0.96 6.84
N TRP A 125 -8.67 1.92 6.46
CA TRP A 125 -7.90 2.74 7.40
C TRP A 125 -8.79 3.52 8.36
N GLN A 126 -9.87 4.13 7.86
CA GLN A 126 -10.84 4.82 8.71
C GLN A 126 -11.48 3.91 9.75
N LYS A 127 -11.75 2.64 9.39
CA LYS A 127 -12.27 1.64 10.35
C LYS A 127 -11.25 1.34 11.45
N LEU A 128 -9.98 1.20 11.13
CA LEU A 128 -8.91 1.00 12.11
C LEU A 128 -8.78 2.19 13.06
N ASN A 129 -8.83 3.41 12.54
CA ASN A 129 -8.79 4.62 13.36
C ASN A 129 -9.98 4.69 14.34
N LYS A 130 -11.18 4.37 13.86
CA LYS A 130 -12.38 4.30 14.72
C LYS A 130 -12.28 3.19 15.77
N ALA A 131 -11.54 2.11 15.47
CA ALA A 131 -11.28 1.02 16.41
C ALA A 131 -10.15 1.31 17.40
N GLY A 132 -9.53 2.51 17.35
CA GLY A 132 -8.52 2.96 18.30
C GLY A 132 -7.08 2.91 17.80
N LEU A 133 -6.82 2.60 16.53
CA LEU A 133 -5.47 2.70 15.99
C LEU A 133 -5.03 4.17 15.98
N THR A 134 -3.89 4.44 16.59
CA THR A 134 -3.30 5.78 16.65
C THR A 134 -1.91 5.78 16.04
N LEU A 135 -1.57 6.89 15.37
CA LEU A 135 -0.23 7.16 14.88
C LEU A 135 0.43 8.23 15.73
N PRO A 136 1.79 8.26 15.78
CA PRO A 136 2.49 9.43 16.29
C PRO A 136 2.03 10.70 15.57
N ALA A 137 1.92 11.82 16.30
CA ALA A 137 1.39 13.08 15.76
C ALA A 137 2.14 13.60 14.53
N ALA A 138 3.43 13.28 14.41
CA ALA A 138 4.26 13.70 13.27
C ALA A 138 4.04 12.86 12.00
N VAL A 139 3.32 11.73 12.07
CA VAL A 139 3.09 10.85 10.92
C VAL A 139 1.88 11.34 10.14
N GLN A 140 2.10 11.67 8.88
CA GLN A 140 1.05 12.11 7.96
C GLN A 140 0.36 10.93 7.28
N VAL A 141 -0.91 11.10 6.91
CA VAL A 141 -1.67 10.09 6.16
C VAL A 141 -2.14 10.70 4.85
N PHE A 142 -1.84 10.04 3.74
CA PHE A 142 -2.25 10.45 2.40
C PHE A 142 -3.15 9.40 1.77
N ALA A 143 -4.35 9.79 1.36
CA ALA A 143 -5.21 8.98 0.50
C ALA A 143 -4.86 9.26 -0.96
N LEU A 144 -4.36 8.25 -1.66
CA LEU A 144 -3.85 8.37 -3.03
C LEU A 144 -4.77 7.63 -4.01
N PRO A 145 -4.82 8.08 -5.28
CA PRO A 145 -5.54 7.34 -6.30
C PRO A 145 -4.91 5.96 -6.49
N SER A 146 -5.77 4.94 -6.66
CA SER A 146 -5.35 3.56 -6.79
C SER A 146 -4.43 3.34 -7.99
N SER A 147 -3.36 2.57 -7.78
CA SER A 147 -2.49 2.07 -8.86
C SER A 147 -3.12 0.94 -9.69
N SER A 148 -4.26 0.42 -9.26
CA SER A 148 -4.97 -0.66 -9.95
C SER A 148 -5.42 -0.25 -11.36
N PRO A 149 -5.32 -1.15 -12.36
CA PRO A 149 -5.89 -0.92 -13.68
C PRO A 149 -7.43 -0.77 -13.66
N ALA A 150 -8.10 -1.26 -12.63
CA ALA A 150 -9.54 -1.07 -12.43
C ALA A 150 -9.90 0.40 -12.12
N HIS A 151 -8.97 1.21 -11.62
CA HIS A 151 -9.16 2.65 -11.42
C HIS A 151 -8.75 3.43 -12.67
N ALA A 152 -9.61 3.40 -13.67
CA ALA A 152 -9.36 3.99 -15.00
C ALA A 152 -9.80 5.46 -15.12
N ALA A 153 -10.39 6.06 -14.09
CA ALA A 153 -10.87 7.44 -14.11
C ALA A 153 -9.75 8.48 -14.22
N LEU A 154 -8.54 8.14 -13.77
CA LEU A 154 -7.36 8.99 -13.87
C LEU A 154 -6.31 8.35 -14.78
N SER A 155 -5.64 9.18 -15.59
CA SER A 155 -4.48 8.77 -16.37
C SER A 155 -3.29 8.44 -15.47
N PHE A 156 -2.27 7.75 -16.01
CA PHE A 156 -1.02 7.54 -15.29
C PHE A 156 -0.36 8.86 -14.86
N ALA A 157 -0.36 9.86 -15.73
CA ALA A 157 0.20 11.18 -15.44
C ALA A 157 -0.52 11.86 -14.27
N ASP A 158 -1.86 11.78 -14.23
CA ASP A 158 -2.64 12.34 -13.12
C ASP A 158 -2.34 11.63 -11.81
N LYS A 159 -2.33 10.28 -11.82
CA LYS A 159 -1.96 9.50 -10.64
C LYS A 159 -0.56 9.86 -10.15
N LEU A 160 0.40 9.94 -11.08
CA LEU A 160 1.79 10.29 -10.76
C LEU A 160 1.89 11.67 -10.09
N GLN A 161 1.08 12.63 -10.50
CA GLN A 161 1.07 13.96 -9.90
C GLN A 161 0.65 13.90 -8.42
N TYR A 162 -0.43 13.17 -8.09
CA TYR A 162 -0.88 12.99 -6.70
C TYR A 162 0.16 12.27 -5.85
N TRP A 163 0.72 11.19 -6.37
CA TRP A 163 1.74 10.40 -5.69
C TRP A 163 3.03 11.21 -5.47
N ARG A 164 3.44 11.99 -6.47
CA ARG A 164 4.61 12.88 -6.37
C ARG A 164 4.43 13.97 -5.31
N GLN A 165 3.24 14.54 -5.24
CA GLN A 165 2.93 15.55 -4.23
C GLN A 165 3.04 14.97 -2.81
N ALA A 166 2.47 13.78 -2.56
CA ALA A 166 2.60 13.10 -1.28
C ALA A 166 4.06 12.77 -0.95
N TYR A 167 4.85 12.33 -1.94
CA TYR A 167 6.27 12.03 -1.77
C TYR A 167 7.05 13.28 -1.36
N GLN A 168 6.86 14.38 -2.06
CA GLN A 168 7.51 15.67 -1.77
C GLN A 168 7.12 16.17 -0.38
N GLN A 169 5.84 16.15 -0.02
CA GLN A 169 5.37 16.58 1.29
C GLN A 169 5.98 15.72 2.42
N THR A 170 6.07 14.40 2.22
CA THR A 170 6.69 13.51 3.19
C THR A 170 8.18 13.86 3.41
N LEU A 171 8.91 14.23 2.35
CA LEU A 171 10.33 14.58 2.45
C LEU A 171 10.57 15.94 3.08
N THR A 172 9.71 16.93 2.84
CA THR A 172 9.89 18.33 3.27
C THR A 172 9.52 18.59 4.73
N THR A 173 8.73 17.73 5.35
CA THR A 173 8.28 17.90 6.75
C THR A 173 9.44 17.87 7.78
N ASN A 174 10.68 17.72 7.34
CA ASN A 174 11.87 17.62 8.21
C ASN A 174 12.82 18.84 8.13
N THR A 175 12.44 19.95 7.50
CA THR A 175 13.27 21.15 7.44
C THR A 175 12.81 22.25 8.41
N GLY A 176 12.13 21.87 9.49
CA GLY A 176 11.64 22.76 10.54
C GLY A 176 12.28 22.44 11.90
N GLU A 177 13.59 22.61 12.03
CA GLU A 177 14.33 22.97 13.26
C GLU A 177 15.23 24.15 12.97
#